data_aed275c8de692154328af98959665368
#
_entry.id   aed275c8de692154328af98959665368
#
_cell.length_a   1.000
_cell.length_b   1.000
_cell.length_c   1.000
_cell.angle_alpha   90.00
_cell.angle_beta   90.00
_cell.angle_gamma   90.00
#
_symmetry.space_group_name_H-M   'P 1'
#
loop_
_entity.id
_entity.type
_entity.pdbx_description
1 polymer ?
#
loop_
_entity_poly.entity_id
_entity_poly.type
_entity_poly.pdbx_seq_one_letter_code
_entity_poly.pdbx_strand_id
1 'polypeptide(L)'
;MSMRMTGMFSGMDTESIIQELVSAKRTKVDTQKKAQTKLEWKQDAWKDLNTKLKNLQSKYIANMRFSDAYSKKTTKVSNSSAVSVITGEGAVNGVQTLEVARLAKTAYLTGGKIQSSKEVTALTTLGELDATLGDEFSGTITVGAGDKQKTLNIDKNTSISTVLNTMKEAGLNASYDAGQKRFFVSAKSSGEDGNFSITSGDASGQKALKMLGISYDASAESTGKSDDEAAAHYTKGQDAEIYLNGAKFTDSTNVFEINGLTFTALSATAPGETVTVTTEQDTDGIYDMVKNFLKEYNSVINEMDKLYNADSAKGYEPLTDDEKESLSDSEVEKYEKKIKDALLRRDDNLSTVNSALQQIMSGGVEVGGKTMYLSCLLYTSPSPRDYAASR
;
A
#
# COMPACT_ATOMS: atom_id res chain seq x y z
N MET A 1 -46.15 -41.74 20.63
CA MET A 1 -45.76 -41.97 22.03
C MET A 1 -46.53 -43.20 22.53
N SER A 2 -45.84 -44.28 22.81
CA SER A 2 -46.43 -45.49 23.38
C SER A 2 -46.57 -45.29 24.87
N MET A 3 -47.78 -45.08 25.37
CA MET A 3 -48.10 -45.08 26.79
C MET A 3 -47.85 -46.49 27.36
N ARG A 4 -46.80 -46.68 28.13
CA ARG A 4 -46.62 -47.87 28.96
C ARG A 4 -47.38 -47.68 30.28
N MET A 5 -48.51 -48.31 30.39
CA MET A 5 -49.24 -48.40 31.67
C MET A 5 -48.53 -49.45 32.56
N THR A 6 -47.62 -48.98 33.40
CA THR A 6 -46.98 -49.79 34.45
C THR A 6 -47.38 -49.20 35.80
N GLY A 7 -48.11 -49.96 36.62
CA GLY A 7 -48.42 -49.54 37.95
C GLY A 7 -49.80 -49.97 38.51
N MET A 8 -50.55 -50.80 37.80
CA MET A 8 -51.92 -51.13 38.17
C MET A 8 -52.06 -52.15 39.32
N PHE A 9 -50.96 -52.69 39.90
CA PHE A 9 -50.99 -53.73 40.91
C PHE A 9 -50.31 -53.40 42.26
N SER A 10 -49.59 -52.33 42.41
CA SER A 10 -48.79 -52.00 43.61
C SER A 10 -49.12 -50.67 44.31
N GLY A 11 -49.96 -49.83 43.71
CA GLY A 11 -50.26 -48.51 44.27
C GLY A 11 -49.06 -47.55 44.31
N MET A 12 -47.86 -47.93 43.78
CA MET A 12 -46.72 -47.06 43.70
C MET A 12 -46.64 -46.49 42.25
N ASP A 13 -46.60 -45.17 42.13
CA ASP A 13 -46.38 -44.45 40.92
C ASP A 13 -44.89 -44.57 40.52
N THR A 14 -44.56 -45.70 39.88
CA THR A 14 -43.19 -46.01 39.42
C THR A 14 -42.72 -45.07 38.34
N GLU A 15 -43.62 -44.48 37.56
CA GLU A 15 -43.31 -43.46 36.52
C GLU A 15 -42.80 -42.19 37.14
N SER A 16 -43.43 -41.71 38.20
CA SER A 16 -43.04 -40.53 38.97
C SER A 16 -41.64 -40.72 39.61
N ILE A 17 -41.37 -41.90 40.18
CA ILE A 17 -40.06 -42.24 40.78
C ILE A 17 -38.96 -42.29 39.73
N ILE A 18 -39.25 -42.86 38.55
CA ILE A 18 -38.28 -42.87 37.44
C ILE A 18 -38.01 -41.47 36.95
N GLN A 19 -39.03 -40.62 36.80
CA GLN A 19 -38.88 -39.22 36.37
C GLN A 19 -38.05 -38.42 37.38
N GLU A 20 -38.28 -38.59 38.70
CA GLU A 20 -37.49 -37.96 39.75
C GLU A 20 -36.03 -38.41 39.75
N LEU A 21 -35.76 -39.71 39.56
CA LEU A 21 -34.38 -40.24 39.44
C LEU A 21 -33.67 -39.73 38.21
N VAL A 22 -34.35 -39.66 37.05
CA VAL A 22 -33.83 -39.11 35.83
C VAL A 22 -33.54 -37.64 35.99
N SER A 23 -34.46 -36.86 36.59
CA SER A 23 -34.26 -35.44 36.87
C SER A 23 -33.09 -35.19 37.80
N ALA A 24 -32.94 -35.97 38.90
CA ALA A 24 -31.79 -35.87 39.80
C ALA A 24 -30.46 -36.19 39.11
N LYS A 25 -30.44 -37.14 38.15
CA LYS A 25 -29.25 -37.41 37.31
C LYS A 25 -28.97 -36.30 36.29
N ARG A 26 -30.00 -35.76 35.65
CA ARG A 26 -29.88 -34.60 34.74
C ARG A 26 -29.28 -33.40 35.48
N THR A 27 -29.78 -33.04 36.66
CA THR A 27 -29.25 -31.94 37.47
C THR A 27 -27.75 -32.07 37.71
N LYS A 28 -27.24 -33.28 37.99
CA LYS A 28 -25.78 -33.51 38.12
C LYS A 28 -25.02 -33.31 36.82
N VAL A 29 -25.57 -33.76 35.69
CA VAL A 29 -24.94 -33.54 34.37
C VAL A 29 -24.94 -32.05 34.02
N ASP A 30 -26.03 -31.36 34.25
CA ASP A 30 -26.14 -29.92 33.95
C ASP A 30 -25.20 -29.09 34.84
N THR A 31 -25.03 -29.45 36.10
CA THR A 31 -24.01 -28.82 36.97
C THR A 31 -22.61 -28.97 36.39
N GLN A 32 -22.25 -30.17 35.88
CA GLN A 32 -20.91 -30.38 35.24
C GLN A 32 -20.79 -29.61 33.96
N LYS A 33 -21.82 -29.59 33.07
CA LYS A 33 -21.84 -28.80 31.84
C LYS A 33 -21.66 -27.32 32.11
N LYS A 34 -22.42 -26.76 33.10
CA LYS A 34 -22.29 -25.36 33.53
C LYS A 34 -20.89 -25.03 34.01
N ALA A 35 -20.27 -25.94 34.79
CA ALA A 35 -18.87 -25.79 35.25
C ALA A 35 -17.89 -25.84 34.10
N GLN A 36 -18.10 -26.75 33.14
CA GLN A 36 -17.28 -26.83 31.91
C GLN A 36 -17.38 -25.55 31.07
N THR A 37 -18.60 -25.09 30.79
CA THR A 37 -18.83 -23.85 30.01
C THR A 37 -18.18 -22.64 30.72
N LYS A 38 -18.25 -22.54 32.02
CA LYS A 38 -17.60 -21.47 32.78
C LYS A 38 -16.07 -21.53 32.66
N LEU A 39 -15.51 -22.75 32.66
CA LEU A 39 -14.06 -22.93 32.47
C LEU A 39 -13.62 -22.58 31.05
N GLU A 40 -14.39 -22.97 30.03
CA GLU A 40 -14.15 -22.60 28.65
C GLU A 40 -14.17 -21.09 28.46
N TRP A 41 -15.17 -20.40 28.99
CA TRP A 41 -15.22 -18.94 28.94
C TRP A 41 -14.05 -18.27 29.68
N LYS A 42 -13.62 -18.85 30.81
CA LYS A 42 -12.43 -18.37 31.52
C LYS A 42 -11.16 -18.54 30.70
N GLN A 43 -11.02 -19.68 30.01
CA GLN A 43 -9.90 -19.90 29.08
C GLN A 43 -9.91 -18.89 27.92
N ASP A 44 -11.08 -18.61 27.37
CA ASP A 44 -11.21 -17.64 26.28
C ASP A 44 -10.88 -16.22 26.74
N ALA A 45 -11.34 -15.80 27.92
CA ALA A 45 -10.94 -14.52 28.51
C ALA A 45 -9.40 -14.40 28.67
N TRP A 46 -8.74 -15.48 29.09
CA TRP A 46 -7.27 -15.53 29.16
C TRP A 46 -6.60 -15.51 27.78
N LYS A 47 -7.16 -16.20 26.78
CA LYS A 47 -6.65 -16.17 25.40
C LYS A 47 -6.74 -14.75 24.80
N ASP A 48 -7.84 -14.06 25.02
CA ASP A 48 -8.05 -12.69 24.54
C ASP A 48 -7.04 -11.74 25.18
N LEU A 49 -6.85 -11.83 26.48
CA LEU A 49 -5.86 -11.02 27.19
C LEU A 49 -4.42 -11.34 26.74
N ASN A 50 -4.08 -12.63 26.57
CA ASN A 50 -2.78 -13.06 26.05
C ASN A 50 -2.55 -12.55 24.60
N THR A 51 -3.59 -12.52 23.79
CA THR A 51 -3.52 -11.97 22.43
C THR A 51 -3.17 -10.47 22.45
N LYS A 52 -3.77 -9.70 23.34
CA LYS A 52 -3.47 -8.28 23.53
C LYS A 52 -2.04 -8.05 24.02
N LEU A 53 -1.57 -8.84 24.97
CA LEU A 53 -0.19 -8.82 25.46
C LEU A 53 0.84 -9.19 24.34
N LYS A 54 0.53 -10.21 23.57
CA LYS A 54 1.35 -10.58 22.40
C LYS A 54 1.39 -9.46 21.34
N ASN A 55 0.25 -8.82 21.10
CA ASN A 55 0.18 -7.68 20.19
C ASN A 55 1.03 -6.51 20.69
N LEU A 56 0.97 -6.19 22.00
CA LEU A 56 1.83 -5.18 22.60
C LEU A 56 3.32 -5.51 22.40
N GLN A 57 3.70 -6.77 22.62
CA GLN A 57 5.06 -7.24 22.41
C GLN A 57 5.50 -7.16 20.95
N SER A 58 4.72 -7.75 20.02
CA SER A 58 5.11 -7.89 18.62
C SER A 58 5.05 -6.57 17.85
N LYS A 59 4.05 -5.73 18.14
CA LYS A 59 3.80 -4.49 17.42
C LYS A 59 4.70 -3.34 17.87
N TYR A 60 5.06 -3.31 19.16
CA TYR A 60 5.82 -2.21 19.75
C TYR A 60 7.17 -2.65 20.30
N ILE A 61 7.19 -3.52 21.33
CA ILE A 61 8.42 -3.85 22.07
C ILE A 61 9.46 -4.49 21.16
N ALA A 62 9.02 -5.36 20.22
CA ALA A 62 9.92 -6.04 19.29
C ALA A 62 10.80 -5.08 18.48
N ASN A 63 10.25 -3.93 18.09
CA ASN A 63 10.98 -2.87 17.36
C ASN A 63 11.72 -1.92 18.31
N MET A 64 11.06 -1.51 19.39
CA MET A 64 11.60 -0.51 20.33
C MET A 64 12.86 -0.96 21.08
N ARG A 65 13.19 -2.25 21.11
CA ARG A 65 14.41 -2.78 21.73
C ARG A 65 15.67 -2.53 20.89
N PHE A 66 15.54 -2.16 19.62
CA PHE A 66 16.68 -1.92 18.73
C PHE A 66 16.97 -0.42 18.61
N SER A 67 18.24 -0.06 18.56
CA SER A 67 18.71 1.32 18.38
C SER A 67 18.21 1.96 17.11
N ASP A 68 18.00 1.17 16.05
CA ASP A 68 17.56 1.63 14.75
C ASP A 68 16.17 2.27 14.79
N ALA A 69 15.30 1.83 15.73
CA ALA A 69 14.00 2.47 15.97
C ALA A 69 14.11 3.93 16.40
N TYR A 70 15.25 4.31 17.00
CA TYR A 70 15.53 5.65 17.54
C TYR A 70 16.49 6.45 16.67
N SER A 71 17.06 5.85 15.63
CA SER A 71 17.98 6.51 14.68
C SER A 71 17.32 6.87 13.35
N LYS A 72 16.02 6.68 13.23
CA LYS A 72 15.24 7.05 12.04
C LYS A 72 15.39 8.52 11.73
N LYS A 73 15.45 8.82 10.44
CA LYS A 73 15.56 10.18 9.91
C LYS A 73 14.34 10.54 9.09
N THR A 74 14.06 11.80 9.03
CA THR A 74 13.02 12.39 8.18
C THR A 74 13.62 13.50 7.35
N THR A 75 13.13 13.69 6.15
CA THR A 75 13.58 14.74 5.24
C THR A 75 12.42 15.65 4.89
N LYS A 76 12.60 16.94 5.11
CA LYS A 76 11.64 18.00 4.76
C LYS A 76 12.17 18.76 3.56
N VAL A 77 11.29 19.15 2.66
CA VAL A 77 11.60 19.97 1.48
C VAL A 77 10.84 21.29 1.54
N SER A 78 11.47 22.38 1.15
CA SER A 78 10.83 23.71 1.15
C SER A 78 9.76 23.85 0.05
N ASN A 79 9.85 23.06 -1.02
CA ASN A 79 8.89 23.06 -2.13
C ASN A 79 8.55 21.61 -2.54
N SER A 80 7.48 21.06 -1.95
CA SER A 80 7.01 19.71 -2.23
C SER A 80 6.30 19.55 -3.59
N SER A 81 5.98 20.65 -4.27
CA SER A 81 5.45 20.60 -5.63
C SER A 81 6.55 20.42 -6.68
N ALA A 82 7.78 20.82 -6.37
CA ALA A 82 8.93 20.64 -7.26
C ALA A 82 9.62 19.29 -7.04
N VAL A 83 9.75 18.86 -5.78
CA VAL A 83 10.51 17.66 -5.42
C VAL A 83 9.81 16.90 -4.28
N SER A 84 9.73 15.58 -4.43
CA SER A 84 9.40 14.64 -3.35
C SER A 84 10.66 13.90 -2.92
N VAL A 85 10.84 13.66 -1.62
CA VAL A 85 12.02 12.97 -1.09
C VAL A 85 11.60 11.83 -0.18
N ILE A 86 12.20 10.66 -0.38
CA ILE A 86 12.08 9.51 0.52
C ILE A 86 13.41 9.38 1.26
N THR A 87 13.35 9.32 2.59
CA THR A 87 14.52 9.13 3.44
C THR A 87 14.82 7.65 3.59
N GLY A 88 15.97 7.20 3.09
CA GLY A 88 16.47 5.84 3.25
C GLY A 88 17.37 5.68 4.48
N GLU A 89 17.75 4.42 4.77
CA GLU A 89 18.56 4.08 5.96
C GLU A 89 19.94 4.74 5.97
N GLY A 90 20.53 4.94 4.79
CA GLY A 90 21.84 5.59 4.63
C GLY A 90 21.84 7.12 4.68
N ALA A 91 20.69 7.76 4.86
CA ALA A 91 20.60 9.22 4.83
C ALA A 91 21.42 9.86 5.96
N VAL A 92 22.06 10.99 5.67
CA VAL A 92 22.87 11.74 6.63
C VAL A 92 22.18 13.06 6.99
N ASN A 93 22.21 13.42 8.29
CA ASN A 93 21.67 14.70 8.75
C ASN A 93 22.38 15.85 8.06
N GLY A 94 21.63 16.84 7.61
CA GLY A 94 22.20 18.01 6.95
C GLY A 94 21.15 18.81 6.19
N VAL A 95 21.57 19.97 5.73
CA VAL A 95 20.80 20.85 4.87
C VAL A 95 21.46 20.87 3.51
N GLN A 96 20.73 20.57 2.47
CA GLN A 96 21.17 20.51 1.09
C GLN A 96 20.30 21.44 0.25
N THR A 97 20.84 21.90 -0.88
CA THR A 97 20.10 22.67 -1.88
C THR A 97 19.93 21.83 -3.14
N LEU A 98 18.73 21.81 -3.69
CA LEU A 98 18.38 21.08 -4.89
C LEU A 98 17.75 22.03 -5.90
N GLU A 99 18.25 22.01 -7.14
CA GLU A 99 17.64 22.66 -8.29
C GLU A 99 17.23 21.57 -9.28
N VAL A 100 16.01 21.64 -9.80
CA VAL A 100 15.54 20.77 -10.88
C VAL A 100 15.62 21.55 -12.18
N ALA A 101 16.67 21.33 -12.96
CA ALA A 101 16.87 22.06 -14.21
C ALA A 101 15.90 21.59 -15.29
N ARG A 102 15.66 20.29 -15.40
CA ARG A 102 14.71 19.71 -16.35
C ARG A 102 14.25 18.32 -15.92
N LEU A 103 13.05 17.96 -16.37
CA LEU A 103 12.49 16.62 -16.19
C LEU A 103 12.86 15.69 -17.34
N ALA A 104 12.90 14.39 -17.06
CA ALA A 104 12.97 13.38 -18.10
C ALA A 104 11.72 13.43 -18.99
N LYS A 105 11.93 13.23 -20.28
CA LYS A 105 10.85 13.11 -21.27
C LYS A 105 10.99 11.79 -22.02
N THR A 106 9.85 11.21 -22.36
CA THR A 106 9.79 10.03 -23.24
C THR A 106 9.78 10.49 -24.70
N ALA A 107 10.52 9.79 -25.57
CA ALA A 107 10.43 10.01 -27.00
C ALA A 107 9.04 9.67 -27.51
N TYR A 108 8.47 10.55 -28.33
CA TYR A 108 7.10 10.43 -28.83
C TYR A 108 6.96 10.88 -30.28
N LEU A 109 6.25 10.08 -31.10
CA LEU A 109 5.87 10.42 -32.46
C LEU A 109 4.34 10.47 -32.59
N THR A 110 3.82 11.63 -32.92
CA THR A 110 2.46 11.77 -33.44
C THR A 110 2.53 11.79 -34.97
N GLY A 111 2.07 10.73 -35.61
CA GLY A 111 2.09 10.63 -37.07
C GLY A 111 1.27 11.70 -37.75
N GLY A 112 1.61 12.05 -38.97
CA GLY A 112 0.77 12.85 -39.85
C GLY A 112 -0.53 12.12 -40.19
N LYS A 113 -1.54 12.87 -40.57
CA LYS A 113 -2.84 12.32 -40.98
C LYS A 113 -2.69 11.60 -42.34
N ILE A 114 -3.06 10.33 -42.39
CA ILE A 114 -3.08 9.58 -43.63
C ILE A 114 -4.09 10.24 -44.58
N GLN A 115 -3.63 10.67 -45.74
CA GLN A 115 -4.42 11.32 -46.75
C GLN A 115 -5.18 10.26 -47.57
N SER A 116 -6.44 9.99 -47.22
CA SER A 116 -7.29 9.05 -47.94
C SER A 116 -8.74 9.51 -47.84
N SER A 117 -9.44 9.46 -48.99
CA SER A 117 -10.90 9.70 -49.06
C SER A 117 -11.70 8.50 -48.54
N LYS A 118 -11.08 7.32 -48.42
CA LYS A 118 -11.69 6.08 -47.89
C LYS A 118 -11.52 5.99 -46.39
N GLU A 119 -12.31 5.15 -45.78
CA GLU A 119 -12.11 4.74 -44.40
C GLU A 119 -10.76 3.98 -44.31
N VAL A 120 -9.96 4.34 -43.31
CA VAL A 120 -8.65 3.72 -43.07
C VAL A 120 -8.68 3.06 -41.70
N THR A 121 -8.51 1.75 -41.70
CA THR A 121 -8.48 0.92 -40.47
C THR A 121 -7.10 0.28 -40.28
N ALA A 122 -6.89 -0.38 -39.16
CA ALA A 122 -5.64 -1.13 -38.93
C ALA A 122 -5.41 -2.26 -39.95
N LEU A 123 -6.45 -2.71 -40.64
CA LEU A 123 -6.35 -3.78 -41.67
C LEU A 123 -6.07 -3.22 -43.06
N THR A 124 -6.19 -1.92 -43.27
CA THR A 124 -5.94 -1.26 -44.56
C THR A 124 -4.50 -1.50 -45.00
N THR A 125 -4.32 -1.93 -46.23
CA THR A 125 -3.01 -2.24 -46.85
C THR A 125 -2.44 -1.03 -47.56
N LEU A 126 -1.12 -1.07 -47.85
CA LEU A 126 -0.43 -0.02 -48.64
C LEU A 126 -1.02 0.12 -50.04
N GLY A 127 -1.43 -0.99 -50.71
CA GLY A 127 -2.09 -0.96 -52.01
C GLY A 127 -3.51 -0.37 -51.97
N GLU A 128 -4.21 -0.43 -50.81
CA GLU A 128 -5.51 0.24 -50.63
C GLU A 128 -5.32 1.74 -50.39
N LEU A 129 -4.21 2.17 -49.82
CA LEU A 129 -3.88 3.59 -49.59
C LEU A 129 -3.42 4.24 -50.90
N ASP A 130 -2.69 3.49 -51.76
CA ASP A 130 -2.24 3.97 -53.08
C ASP A 130 -2.42 2.86 -54.13
N ALA A 131 -3.54 2.93 -54.88
CA ALA A 131 -3.88 1.96 -55.91
C ALA A 131 -2.89 1.96 -57.12
N THR A 132 -1.94 2.88 -57.17
CA THR A 132 -0.92 2.92 -58.22
C THR A 132 0.30 2.01 -57.93
N LEU A 133 0.34 1.38 -56.76
CA LEU A 133 1.38 0.43 -56.40
C LEU A 133 1.20 -0.87 -57.22
N GLY A 134 2.20 -1.18 -58.05
CA GLY A 134 2.27 -2.43 -58.82
C GLY A 134 2.64 -3.63 -57.97
N ASP A 135 2.58 -4.83 -58.58
CA ASP A 135 2.97 -6.09 -57.91
C ASP A 135 4.45 -6.15 -57.52
N GLU A 136 5.29 -5.39 -58.24
CA GLU A 136 6.73 -5.24 -57.92
C GLU A 136 7.03 -4.30 -56.75
N PHE A 137 6.03 -3.62 -56.17
CA PHE A 137 6.29 -2.74 -55.04
C PHE A 137 6.81 -3.54 -53.85
N SER A 138 8.08 -3.31 -53.52
CA SER A 138 8.74 -3.93 -52.38
C SER A 138 9.79 -2.96 -51.82
N GLY A 139 9.98 -3.02 -50.50
CA GLY A 139 10.94 -2.19 -49.78
C GLY A 139 11.10 -2.63 -48.33
N THR A 140 11.77 -1.83 -47.56
CA THR A 140 12.04 -2.11 -46.14
C THR A 140 11.75 -0.92 -45.27
N ILE A 141 11.20 -1.17 -44.08
CA ILE A 141 11.08 -0.20 -43.00
C ILE A 141 11.85 -0.72 -41.80
N THR A 142 12.80 0.06 -41.30
CA THR A 142 13.55 -0.26 -40.09
C THR A 142 13.04 0.60 -38.93
N VAL A 143 12.66 -0.04 -37.85
CA VAL A 143 12.12 0.58 -36.64
C VAL A 143 12.95 0.16 -35.43
N GLY A 144 13.29 1.06 -34.55
CA GLY A 144 13.89 0.69 -33.28
C GLY A 144 14.56 1.81 -32.52
N ALA A 145 14.97 1.48 -31.28
CA ALA A 145 15.74 2.31 -30.39
C ALA A 145 17.06 1.60 -30.04
N GLY A 146 18.18 2.29 -30.21
CA GLY A 146 19.52 1.73 -29.95
C GLY A 146 19.75 0.38 -30.65
N ASP A 147 20.12 -0.64 -29.91
CA ASP A 147 20.43 -1.98 -30.42
C ASP A 147 19.20 -2.83 -30.76
N LYS A 148 17.99 -2.37 -30.40
CA LYS A 148 16.73 -3.08 -30.64
C LYS A 148 16.06 -2.63 -31.92
N GLN A 149 16.70 -2.94 -33.07
CA GLN A 149 16.13 -2.62 -34.36
C GLN A 149 15.41 -3.83 -34.96
N LYS A 150 14.29 -3.58 -35.64
CA LYS A 150 13.52 -4.54 -36.43
C LYS A 150 13.33 -4.00 -37.85
N THR A 151 13.60 -4.85 -38.84
CA THR A 151 13.36 -4.52 -40.23
C THR A 151 12.14 -5.30 -40.72
N LEU A 152 11.17 -4.59 -41.26
CA LEU A 152 9.98 -5.11 -41.90
C LEU A 152 10.17 -5.03 -43.41
N ASN A 153 10.07 -6.16 -44.12
CA ASN A 153 9.91 -6.16 -45.55
C ASN A 153 8.45 -5.81 -45.88
N ILE A 154 8.28 -4.83 -46.73
CA ILE A 154 6.96 -4.33 -47.13
C ILE A 154 6.66 -4.62 -48.61
N ASP A 155 5.41 -4.83 -48.89
CA ASP A 155 4.83 -4.96 -50.22
C ASP A 155 3.44 -4.24 -50.22
N LYS A 156 2.74 -4.29 -51.35
CA LYS A 156 1.43 -3.67 -51.51
C LYS A 156 0.35 -4.26 -50.53
N ASN A 157 0.57 -5.52 -50.04
CA ASN A 157 -0.37 -6.20 -49.14
C ASN A 157 -0.05 -5.93 -47.65
N THR A 158 1.06 -5.23 -47.38
CA THR A 158 1.44 -4.89 -45.99
C THR A 158 0.42 -3.97 -45.38
N SER A 159 -0.18 -4.43 -44.25
CA SER A 159 -1.22 -3.68 -43.54
C SER A 159 -0.67 -2.76 -42.46
N ILE A 160 -1.45 -1.77 -42.05
CA ILE A 160 -1.16 -0.92 -40.90
C ILE A 160 -0.88 -1.74 -39.66
N SER A 161 -1.66 -2.81 -39.42
CA SER A 161 -1.46 -3.70 -38.26
C SER A 161 -0.12 -4.42 -38.29
N THR A 162 0.40 -4.80 -39.46
CA THR A 162 1.74 -5.39 -39.62
C THR A 162 2.82 -4.40 -39.18
N VAL A 163 2.72 -3.15 -39.62
CA VAL A 163 3.65 -2.08 -39.23
C VAL A 163 3.60 -1.82 -37.71
N LEU A 164 2.40 -1.76 -37.11
CA LEU A 164 2.22 -1.61 -35.67
C LEU A 164 2.85 -2.76 -34.87
N ASN A 165 2.69 -4.00 -35.35
CA ASN A 165 3.28 -5.17 -34.68
C ASN A 165 4.81 -5.13 -34.71
N THR A 166 5.39 -4.75 -35.86
CA THR A 166 6.84 -4.55 -35.95
C THR A 166 7.35 -3.47 -34.98
N MET A 167 6.62 -2.36 -34.83
CA MET A 167 6.98 -1.32 -33.86
C MET A 167 6.95 -1.86 -32.43
N LYS A 168 5.93 -2.67 -32.08
CA LYS A 168 5.83 -3.31 -30.76
C LYS A 168 6.93 -4.33 -30.52
N GLU A 169 7.30 -5.11 -31.52
CA GLU A 169 8.41 -6.06 -31.48
C GLU A 169 9.77 -5.36 -31.34
N ALA A 170 9.89 -4.15 -31.89
CA ALA A 170 11.06 -3.27 -31.72
C ALA A 170 11.10 -2.61 -30.32
N GLY A 171 10.15 -2.93 -29.44
CA GLY A 171 10.12 -2.43 -28.06
C GLY A 171 9.41 -1.10 -27.87
N LEU A 172 8.67 -0.61 -28.87
CA LEU A 172 7.90 0.63 -28.78
C LEU A 172 6.45 0.36 -28.34
N ASN A 173 5.80 1.38 -27.81
CA ASN A 173 4.35 1.45 -27.72
C ASN A 173 3.85 2.06 -29.03
N ALA A 174 2.95 1.37 -29.73
CA ALA A 174 2.40 1.85 -30.99
C ALA A 174 0.91 1.58 -31.09
N SER A 175 0.16 2.57 -31.55
CA SER A 175 -1.27 2.49 -31.82
C SER A 175 -1.62 3.29 -33.08
N TYR A 176 -2.76 2.94 -33.66
CA TYR A 176 -3.35 3.66 -34.77
C TYR A 176 -4.76 4.07 -34.42
N ASP A 177 -5.08 5.35 -34.56
CA ASP A 177 -6.41 5.90 -34.37
C ASP A 177 -7.08 6.06 -35.74
N ALA A 178 -8.10 5.23 -36.00
CA ALA A 178 -8.83 5.24 -37.27
C ALA A 178 -9.67 6.52 -37.45
N GLY A 179 -10.17 7.12 -36.37
CA GLY A 179 -10.95 8.35 -36.40
C GLY A 179 -10.09 9.56 -36.81
N GLN A 180 -8.87 9.62 -36.28
CA GLN A 180 -7.89 10.66 -36.59
C GLN A 180 -6.99 10.31 -37.80
N LYS A 181 -7.00 9.06 -38.24
CA LYS A 181 -6.14 8.50 -39.30
C LYS A 181 -4.65 8.75 -39.03
N ARG A 182 -4.22 8.54 -37.75
CA ARG A 182 -2.85 8.85 -37.30
C ARG A 182 -2.24 7.69 -36.51
N PHE A 183 -0.94 7.55 -36.62
CA PHE A 183 -0.13 6.73 -35.73
C PHE A 183 0.26 7.50 -34.48
N PHE A 184 0.31 6.80 -33.34
CA PHE A 184 0.85 7.28 -32.08
C PHE A 184 1.88 6.28 -31.60
N VAL A 185 3.14 6.72 -31.54
CA VAL A 185 4.27 5.85 -31.17
C VAL A 185 5.07 6.50 -30.06
N SER A 186 5.43 5.74 -29.03
CA SER A 186 6.29 6.22 -27.96
C SER A 186 7.30 5.16 -27.52
N ALA A 187 8.40 5.61 -26.97
CA ALA A 187 9.30 4.73 -26.22
C ALA A 187 8.63 4.16 -24.98
N LYS A 188 9.13 3.06 -24.44
CA LYS A 188 8.66 2.48 -23.16
C LYS A 188 9.29 3.14 -21.94
N SER A 189 10.46 3.74 -22.10
CA SER A 189 11.20 4.46 -21.06
C SER A 189 11.38 5.93 -21.46
N SER A 190 11.54 6.78 -20.46
CA SER A 190 12.01 8.15 -20.65
C SER A 190 13.52 8.18 -20.85
N GLY A 191 14.05 9.35 -21.10
CA GLY A 191 15.48 9.58 -21.26
C GLY A 191 15.96 9.54 -22.70
N GLU A 192 17.22 9.92 -22.90
CA GLU A 192 17.87 9.96 -24.20
C GLU A 192 18.01 8.57 -24.84
N ASP A 193 18.21 7.54 -24.02
CA ASP A 193 18.27 6.13 -24.47
C ASP A 193 16.91 5.62 -25.01
N GLY A 194 15.81 6.29 -24.69
CA GLY A 194 14.50 6.02 -25.23
C GLY A 194 14.27 6.54 -26.65
N ASN A 195 15.21 7.29 -27.24
CA ASN A 195 15.07 7.79 -28.59
C ASN A 195 15.01 6.65 -29.61
N PHE A 196 14.08 6.75 -30.53
CA PHE A 196 13.88 5.74 -31.58
C PHE A 196 13.85 6.36 -32.95
N SER A 197 14.06 5.52 -33.95
CA SER A 197 14.00 5.90 -35.36
C SER A 197 13.05 4.98 -36.11
N ILE A 198 12.37 5.55 -37.12
CA ILE A 198 11.57 4.83 -38.11
C ILE A 198 12.11 5.32 -39.48
N THR A 199 12.86 4.49 -40.14
CA THR A 199 13.62 4.86 -41.35
C THR A 199 13.50 3.83 -42.45
N SER A 200 13.87 4.20 -43.65
CA SER A 200 14.06 3.28 -44.79
C SER A 200 15.27 3.69 -45.60
N GLY A 201 16.03 2.68 -46.03
CA GLY A 201 17.16 2.85 -46.92
C GLY A 201 16.81 2.84 -48.42
N ASP A 202 15.57 2.49 -48.78
CA ASP A 202 15.09 2.37 -50.14
C ASP A 202 13.93 3.33 -50.47
N ALA A 203 13.74 3.62 -51.75
CA ALA A 203 12.72 4.58 -52.20
C ALA A 203 11.30 4.09 -51.95
N SER A 204 11.02 2.79 -52.01
CA SER A 204 9.70 2.21 -51.77
C SER A 204 9.33 2.35 -50.30
N GLY A 205 10.25 2.03 -49.41
CA GLY A 205 10.04 2.20 -47.98
C GLY A 205 9.87 3.66 -47.59
N GLN A 206 10.64 4.59 -48.15
CA GLN A 206 10.45 6.03 -47.93
C GLN A 206 9.08 6.49 -48.42
N LYS A 207 8.60 5.99 -49.57
CA LYS A 207 7.24 6.23 -50.05
C LYS A 207 6.21 5.71 -49.07
N ALA A 208 6.36 4.49 -48.55
CA ALA A 208 5.46 3.89 -47.55
C ALA A 208 5.43 4.69 -46.26
N LEU A 209 6.57 5.16 -45.73
CA LEU A 209 6.62 6.00 -44.52
C LEU A 209 5.82 7.31 -44.71
N LYS A 210 5.93 7.93 -45.89
CA LYS A 210 5.12 9.14 -46.22
C LYS A 210 3.62 8.82 -46.29
N MET A 211 3.25 7.72 -46.96
CA MET A 211 1.84 7.30 -47.09
C MET A 211 1.21 7.01 -45.74
N LEU A 212 1.97 6.40 -44.83
CA LEU A 212 1.56 6.08 -43.47
C LEU A 212 1.58 7.28 -42.50
N GLY A 213 2.11 8.43 -42.97
CA GLY A 213 2.24 9.64 -42.12
C GLY A 213 3.27 9.49 -41.01
N ILE A 214 4.25 8.58 -41.14
CA ILE A 214 5.28 8.32 -40.12
C ILE A 214 6.70 8.68 -40.62
N SER A 215 6.77 9.46 -41.66
CA SER A 215 8.03 10.01 -42.15
C SER A 215 8.39 11.27 -41.36
N TYR A 216 9.53 11.26 -40.67
CA TYR A 216 10.04 12.38 -39.88
C TYR A 216 11.57 12.35 -39.85
N ASP A 217 12.17 13.45 -39.43
CA ASP A 217 13.61 13.52 -39.18
C ASP A 217 13.90 13.27 -37.71
N ALA A 218 14.44 12.07 -37.40
CA ALA A 218 14.81 11.71 -36.04
C ALA A 218 15.95 12.55 -35.45
N SER A 219 16.75 13.24 -36.30
CA SER A 219 17.83 14.12 -35.83
C SER A 219 17.32 15.48 -35.36
N ALA A 220 16.16 15.91 -35.86
CA ALA A 220 15.52 17.16 -35.53
C ALA A 220 14.31 16.96 -34.62
N GLU A 221 14.15 17.81 -33.59
CA GLU A 221 12.93 17.85 -32.78
C GLU A 221 11.88 18.71 -33.51
N SER A 222 10.66 18.19 -33.61
CA SER A 222 9.54 18.98 -34.11
C SER A 222 9.13 20.00 -33.06
N THR A 223 9.63 21.24 -33.19
CA THR A 223 9.32 22.32 -32.27
C THR A 223 8.11 23.12 -32.75
N GLY A 224 7.19 23.36 -31.82
CA GLY A 224 6.02 24.21 -32.08
C GLY A 224 4.80 23.46 -32.66
N LYS A 225 3.78 24.25 -32.97
CA LYS A 225 2.54 23.78 -33.61
C LYS A 225 2.73 23.78 -35.13
N SER A 226 2.13 22.82 -35.81
CA SER A 226 2.06 22.79 -37.28
C SER A 226 0.60 22.69 -37.69
N ASP A 227 0.23 23.52 -38.69
CA ASP A 227 -1.06 23.45 -39.34
C ASP A 227 -1.08 22.41 -40.48
N ASP A 228 0.08 21.84 -40.82
CA ASP A 228 0.18 20.75 -41.79
C ASP A 228 -0.26 19.42 -41.16
N GLU A 229 -1.50 19.02 -41.46
CA GLU A 229 -2.06 17.74 -40.98
C GLU A 229 -1.29 16.52 -41.46
N ALA A 230 -0.54 16.61 -42.58
CA ALA A 230 0.24 15.50 -43.10
C ALA A 230 1.61 15.37 -42.44
N ALA A 231 2.06 16.37 -41.71
CA ALA A 231 3.35 16.36 -41.03
C ALA A 231 3.31 15.46 -39.77
N ALA A 232 4.34 14.65 -39.62
CA ALA A 232 4.61 13.91 -38.39
C ALA A 232 5.37 14.78 -37.38
N HIS A 233 5.04 14.68 -36.11
CA HIS A 233 5.70 15.40 -35.03
C HIS A 233 6.44 14.44 -34.12
N TYR A 234 7.77 14.60 -34.07
CA TYR A 234 8.64 13.82 -33.20
C TYR A 234 9.20 14.68 -32.08
N THR A 235 8.96 14.23 -30.85
CA THR A 235 9.55 14.80 -29.62
C THR A 235 10.64 13.85 -29.14
N LYS A 236 11.86 14.33 -28.97
CA LYS A 236 12.96 13.54 -28.44
C LYS A 236 12.78 13.23 -26.96
N GLY A 237 13.20 12.05 -26.56
CA GLY A 237 13.44 11.71 -25.17
C GLY A 237 14.61 12.53 -24.62
N GLN A 238 14.51 12.91 -23.37
CA GLN A 238 15.56 13.67 -22.70
C GLN A 238 15.70 13.17 -21.27
N ASP A 239 16.94 13.18 -20.76
CA ASP A 239 17.21 12.84 -19.36
C ASP A 239 16.77 13.98 -18.43
N ALA A 240 16.38 13.60 -17.23
CA ALA A 240 16.23 14.55 -16.13
C ALA A 240 17.61 15.09 -15.72
N GLU A 241 17.63 16.32 -15.25
CA GLU A 241 18.84 16.98 -14.76
C GLU A 241 18.52 17.76 -13.49
N ILE A 242 19.27 17.44 -12.46
CA ILE A 242 19.22 18.15 -11.16
C ILE A 242 20.62 18.63 -10.76
N TYR A 243 20.64 19.66 -9.92
CA TYR A 243 21.87 20.11 -9.25
C TYR A 243 21.66 19.97 -7.74
N LEU A 244 22.43 19.08 -7.11
CA LEU A 244 22.43 18.89 -5.68
C LEU A 244 23.69 19.54 -5.10
N ASN A 245 23.54 20.56 -4.27
CA ASN A 245 24.65 21.38 -3.73
C ASN A 245 25.57 21.92 -4.82
N GLY A 246 25.00 22.24 -6.00
CA GLY A 246 25.74 22.73 -7.16
C GLY A 246 26.39 21.64 -8.03
N ALA A 247 26.36 20.38 -7.62
CA ALA A 247 26.84 19.27 -8.43
C ALA A 247 25.70 18.73 -9.32
N LYS A 248 26.04 18.52 -10.60
CA LYS A 248 25.11 18.03 -11.61
C LYS A 248 24.91 16.52 -11.51
N PHE A 249 23.65 16.08 -11.57
CA PHE A 249 23.24 14.68 -11.73
C PHE A 249 22.24 14.57 -12.87
N THR A 250 22.34 13.50 -13.64
CA THR A 250 21.42 13.17 -14.74
C THR A 250 20.93 11.75 -14.58
N ASP A 251 19.68 11.53 -14.94
CA ASP A 251 19.07 10.20 -14.95
C ASP A 251 18.02 10.13 -16.06
N SER A 252 17.86 8.95 -16.66
CA SER A 252 16.84 8.69 -17.68
C SER A 252 15.41 8.78 -17.15
N THR A 253 15.26 8.77 -15.83
CA THR A 253 13.99 8.92 -15.11
C THR A 253 14.00 10.20 -14.27
N ASN A 254 12.85 10.53 -13.65
CA ASN A 254 12.76 11.64 -12.70
C ASN A 254 13.13 11.22 -11.26
N VAL A 255 13.71 10.04 -11.05
CA VAL A 255 14.05 9.50 -9.75
C VAL A 255 15.56 9.38 -9.61
N PHE A 256 16.11 9.99 -8.55
CA PHE A 256 17.53 10.00 -8.25
C PHE A 256 17.78 9.41 -6.86
N GLU A 257 18.63 8.40 -6.79
CA GLU A 257 19.07 7.81 -5.54
C GLU A 257 20.46 8.33 -5.17
N ILE A 258 20.55 9.25 -4.23
CA ILE A 258 21.78 9.92 -3.87
C ILE A 258 21.93 9.94 -2.35
N ASN A 259 23.03 9.38 -1.84
CA ASN A 259 23.44 9.45 -0.43
C ASN A 259 22.33 9.06 0.56
N GLY A 260 21.61 7.96 0.25
CA GLY A 260 20.52 7.45 1.10
C GLY A 260 19.21 8.22 1.01
N LEU A 261 19.10 9.17 0.09
CA LEU A 261 17.87 9.88 -0.24
C LEU A 261 17.42 9.49 -1.66
N THR A 262 16.12 9.26 -1.83
CA THR A 262 15.51 9.10 -3.15
C THR A 262 14.72 10.37 -3.46
N PHE A 263 15.24 11.15 -4.41
CA PHE A 263 14.61 12.36 -4.91
C PHE A 263 13.74 12.02 -6.11
N THR A 264 12.50 12.47 -6.13
CA THR A 264 11.63 12.43 -7.31
C THR A 264 11.35 13.86 -7.76
N ALA A 265 11.89 14.24 -8.92
CA ALA A 265 11.63 15.51 -9.54
C ALA A 265 10.21 15.53 -10.12
N LEU A 266 9.38 16.48 -9.71
CA LEU A 266 7.96 16.61 -10.09
C LEU A 266 7.76 17.78 -11.06
N SER A 267 8.50 18.88 -10.88
CA SER A 267 8.51 20.02 -11.82
C SER A 267 9.89 20.68 -11.83
N ALA A 268 10.24 21.31 -12.95
CA ALA A 268 11.42 22.14 -13.01
C ALA A 268 11.26 23.37 -12.08
N THR A 269 12.36 23.74 -11.41
CA THR A 269 12.43 24.99 -10.62
C THR A 269 12.65 26.17 -11.56
N ALA A 270 12.28 27.38 -11.12
CA ALA A 270 12.65 28.56 -11.87
C ALA A 270 14.18 28.72 -11.90
N PRO A 271 14.76 29.34 -12.95
CA PRO A 271 16.21 29.54 -13.02
C PRO A 271 16.75 30.26 -11.79
N GLY A 272 17.70 29.63 -11.07
CA GLY A 272 18.28 30.15 -9.83
C GLY A 272 17.45 29.92 -8.57
N GLU A 273 16.28 29.31 -8.67
CA GLU A 273 15.49 28.89 -7.53
C GLU A 273 15.97 27.52 -7.03
N THR A 274 16.21 27.41 -5.73
CA THR A 274 16.62 26.17 -5.11
C THR A 274 15.60 25.69 -4.07
N VAL A 275 15.39 24.38 -4.03
CA VAL A 275 14.63 23.70 -2.98
C VAL A 275 15.58 23.33 -1.86
N THR A 276 15.29 23.79 -0.64
CA THR A 276 16.04 23.37 0.54
C THR A 276 15.55 22.00 0.98
N VAL A 277 16.49 21.07 1.16
CA VAL A 277 16.27 19.70 1.61
C VAL A 277 16.94 19.54 2.97
N THR A 278 16.15 19.38 4.01
CA THR A 278 16.65 19.25 5.39
C THR A 278 16.39 17.83 5.88
N THR A 279 17.46 17.08 6.14
CA THR A 279 17.40 15.75 6.75
C THR A 279 17.80 15.86 8.22
N GLU A 280 16.95 15.40 9.10
CA GLU A 280 17.13 15.44 10.55
C GLU A 280 16.64 14.14 11.19
N GLN A 281 16.93 13.95 12.47
CA GLN A 281 16.39 12.82 13.22
C GLN A 281 14.87 12.95 13.31
N ASP A 282 14.16 11.85 13.09
CA ASP A 282 12.70 11.78 13.15
C ASP A 282 12.20 11.73 14.61
N THR A 283 12.34 12.89 15.28
CA THR A 283 11.91 13.03 16.67
C THR A 283 10.40 12.86 16.83
N ASP A 284 9.62 13.29 15.84
CA ASP A 284 8.17 13.18 15.85
C ASP A 284 7.74 11.70 15.71
N GLY A 285 8.37 10.97 14.80
CA GLY A 285 8.11 9.53 14.65
C GLY A 285 8.53 8.72 15.88
N ILE A 286 9.64 9.09 16.53
CA ILE A 286 10.07 8.47 17.80
C ILE A 286 9.05 8.81 18.91
N TYR A 287 8.64 10.05 19.02
CA TYR A 287 7.60 10.47 19.98
C TYR A 287 6.30 9.71 19.77
N ASP A 288 5.81 9.64 18.55
CA ASP A 288 4.58 8.93 18.22
C ASP A 288 4.69 7.41 18.49
N MET A 289 5.84 6.80 18.22
CA MET A 289 6.10 5.40 18.55
C MET A 289 5.98 5.16 20.06
N VAL A 290 6.62 5.98 20.88
CA VAL A 290 6.55 5.87 22.36
C VAL A 290 5.13 6.14 22.85
N LYS A 291 4.49 7.20 22.36
CA LYS A 291 3.12 7.56 22.72
C LYS A 291 2.10 6.46 22.39
N ASN A 292 2.20 5.87 21.20
CA ASN A 292 1.32 4.77 20.79
C ASN A 292 1.55 3.50 21.63
N PHE A 293 2.81 3.19 21.95
CA PHE A 293 3.13 2.13 22.89
C PHE A 293 2.48 2.36 24.26
N LEU A 294 2.63 3.56 24.84
CA LEU A 294 2.05 3.90 26.14
C LEU A 294 0.52 3.87 26.12
N LYS A 295 -0.10 4.31 25.03
CA LYS A 295 -1.56 4.24 24.87
C LYS A 295 -2.06 2.79 24.89
N GLU A 296 -1.39 1.91 24.14
CA GLU A 296 -1.77 0.49 24.09
C GLU A 296 -1.48 -0.20 25.42
N TYR A 297 -0.33 0.07 26.03
CA TYR A 297 0.01 -0.43 27.35
C TYR A 297 -1.07 -0.03 28.39
N ASN A 298 -1.45 1.25 28.45
CA ASN A 298 -2.48 1.74 29.36
C ASN A 298 -3.84 1.09 29.08
N SER A 299 -4.17 0.82 27.81
CA SER A 299 -5.39 0.11 27.44
C SER A 299 -5.43 -1.30 28.04
N VAL A 300 -4.30 -2.03 27.94
CA VAL A 300 -4.17 -3.38 28.50
C VAL A 300 -4.25 -3.36 30.03
N ILE A 301 -3.54 -2.44 30.70
CA ILE A 301 -3.59 -2.29 32.17
C ILE A 301 -5.00 -1.96 32.65
N ASN A 302 -5.66 -1.00 32.03
CA ASN A 302 -7.03 -0.60 32.40
C ASN A 302 -8.02 -1.76 32.21
N GLU A 303 -7.83 -2.57 31.20
CA GLU A 303 -8.65 -3.76 30.98
C GLU A 303 -8.39 -4.82 32.05
N MET A 304 -7.12 -5.08 32.40
CA MET A 304 -6.78 -5.99 33.51
C MET A 304 -7.39 -5.52 34.83
N ASP A 305 -7.30 -4.21 35.12
CA ASP A 305 -7.91 -3.62 36.32
C ASP A 305 -9.41 -3.75 36.30
N LYS A 306 -10.06 -3.52 35.17
CA LYS A 306 -11.50 -3.70 35.00
C LYS A 306 -11.94 -5.16 35.23
N LEU A 307 -11.22 -6.11 34.67
CA LEU A 307 -11.48 -7.55 34.81
C LEU A 307 -11.25 -8.00 36.26
N TYR A 308 -10.20 -7.54 36.91
CA TYR A 308 -9.87 -7.87 38.29
C TYR A 308 -10.91 -7.29 39.28
N ASN A 309 -11.34 -6.05 39.05
CA ASN A 309 -12.30 -5.35 39.90
C ASN A 309 -13.76 -5.46 39.43
N ALA A 310 -14.05 -6.38 38.51
CA ALA A 310 -15.38 -6.57 37.97
C ALA A 310 -16.43 -6.85 39.08
N ASP A 311 -17.70 -6.53 38.84
CA ASP A 311 -18.80 -6.82 39.74
C ASP A 311 -18.95 -8.33 39.97
N SER A 312 -19.48 -8.70 41.16
CA SER A 312 -19.67 -10.11 41.48
C SER A 312 -20.86 -10.70 40.71
N ALA A 313 -20.62 -11.83 40.04
CA ALA A 313 -21.68 -12.65 39.45
C ALA A 313 -22.12 -13.80 40.37
N LYS A 314 -22.05 -13.60 41.71
CA LYS A 314 -22.48 -14.63 42.65
C LYS A 314 -23.96 -14.95 42.43
N GLY A 315 -24.28 -16.24 42.31
CA GLY A 315 -25.63 -16.72 42.02
C GLY A 315 -26.00 -16.78 40.53
N TYR A 316 -25.11 -16.37 39.63
CA TYR A 316 -25.27 -16.56 38.19
C TYR A 316 -24.44 -17.74 37.73
N GLU A 317 -25.04 -18.63 36.96
CA GLU A 317 -24.39 -19.79 36.34
C GLU A 317 -24.74 -19.85 34.86
N PRO A 318 -23.83 -20.39 33.99
CA PRO A 318 -24.17 -20.58 32.58
C PRO A 318 -25.51 -21.26 32.39
N LEU A 319 -26.27 -20.81 31.40
CA LEU A 319 -27.58 -21.36 31.11
C LEU A 319 -27.44 -22.71 30.37
N THR A 320 -28.30 -23.67 30.67
CA THR A 320 -28.48 -24.89 29.86
C THR A 320 -29.24 -24.56 28.58
N ASP A 321 -29.24 -25.48 27.61
CA ASP A 321 -29.96 -25.27 26.35
C ASP A 321 -31.46 -25.08 26.59
N ASP A 322 -32.05 -25.88 27.50
CA ASP A 322 -33.48 -25.76 27.91
C ASP A 322 -33.76 -24.40 28.56
N GLU A 323 -32.84 -23.89 29.40
CA GLU A 323 -32.98 -22.56 30.04
C GLU A 323 -32.85 -21.43 28.99
N LYS A 324 -32.03 -21.59 27.94
CA LYS A 324 -31.91 -20.62 26.88
C LYS A 324 -33.13 -20.55 25.97
N GLU A 325 -33.76 -21.69 25.69
CA GLU A 325 -34.99 -21.74 24.89
C GLU A 325 -36.15 -20.97 25.51
N SER A 326 -36.10 -20.76 26.82
CA SER A 326 -37.14 -20.01 27.57
C SER A 326 -36.92 -18.49 27.59
N LEU A 327 -35.81 -17.99 27.06
CA LEU A 327 -35.39 -16.59 27.04
C LEU A 327 -35.21 -16.08 25.63
N SER A 328 -35.29 -14.79 25.44
CA SER A 328 -34.87 -14.18 24.18
C SER A 328 -33.33 -14.12 24.08
N ASP A 329 -32.79 -14.09 22.84
CA ASP A 329 -31.32 -13.98 22.59
C ASP A 329 -30.69 -12.81 23.36
N SER A 330 -31.38 -11.67 23.42
CA SER A 330 -30.91 -10.47 24.14
C SER A 330 -30.88 -10.68 25.68
N GLU A 331 -31.79 -11.47 26.23
CA GLU A 331 -31.78 -11.80 27.65
C GLU A 331 -30.70 -12.80 27.99
N VAL A 332 -30.50 -13.82 27.13
CA VAL A 332 -29.38 -14.78 27.22
C VAL A 332 -28.05 -14.04 27.20
N GLU A 333 -27.84 -13.15 26.22
CA GLU A 333 -26.61 -12.38 26.09
C GLU A 333 -26.34 -11.53 27.34
N LYS A 334 -27.31 -10.79 27.81
CA LYS A 334 -27.19 -9.95 29.04
C LYS A 334 -26.90 -10.78 30.27
N TYR A 335 -27.55 -11.93 30.41
CA TYR A 335 -27.37 -12.82 31.53
C TYR A 335 -25.95 -13.43 31.52
N GLU A 336 -25.56 -14.03 30.40
CA GLU A 336 -24.25 -14.64 30.26
C GLU A 336 -23.11 -13.62 30.35
N LYS A 337 -23.33 -12.39 29.85
CA LYS A 337 -22.37 -11.30 29.96
C LYS A 337 -21.98 -10.99 31.39
N LYS A 338 -22.92 -11.00 32.33
CA LYS A 338 -22.62 -10.79 33.76
C LYS A 338 -21.64 -11.84 34.29
N ILE A 339 -21.78 -13.09 33.82
CA ILE A 339 -20.90 -14.18 34.25
C ILE A 339 -19.52 -13.98 33.58
N LYS A 340 -19.50 -13.72 32.27
CA LYS A 340 -18.27 -13.55 31.49
C LYS A 340 -17.44 -12.38 32.01
N ASP A 341 -18.05 -11.24 32.29
CA ASP A 341 -17.38 -10.06 32.84
C ASP A 341 -16.71 -10.34 34.21
N ALA A 342 -17.23 -11.29 35.01
CA ALA A 342 -16.74 -11.61 36.33
C ALA A 342 -15.75 -12.80 36.39
N LEU A 343 -15.40 -13.43 35.27
CA LEU A 343 -14.59 -14.66 35.23
C LEU A 343 -13.20 -14.50 35.81
N LEU A 344 -12.58 -13.33 35.61
CA LEU A 344 -11.24 -12.98 36.08
C LEU A 344 -11.28 -12.06 37.33
N ARG A 345 -12.44 -11.92 37.95
CA ARG A 345 -12.57 -11.12 39.16
C ARG A 345 -11.73 -11.72 40.30
N ARG A 346 -10.82 -10.90 40.85
CA ARG A 346 -9.86 -11.27 41.89
C ARG A 346 -9.04 -12.54 41.57
N ASP A 347 -8.70 -12.69 40.28
CA ASP A 347 -7.84 -13.78 39.85
C ASP A 347 -6.40 -13.44 40.25
N ASP A 348 -5.72 -14.33 40.96
CA ASP A 348 -4.37 -14.11 41.50
C ASP A 348 -3.32 -14.01 40.38
N ASN A 349 -3.48 -14.78 39.30
CA ASN A 349 -2.57 -14.72 38.14
C ASN A 349 -2.71 -13.37 37.43
N LEU A 350 -3.94 -12.89 37.26
CA LEU A 350 -4.19 -11.58 36.65
C LEU A 350 -3.58 -10.45 37.49
N SER A 351 -3.74 -10.50 38.81
CA SER A 351 -3.13 -9.55 39.74
C SER A 351 -1.60 -9.55 39.65
N THR A 352 -1.01 -10.76 39.61
CA THR A 352 0.45 -10.91 39.50
C THR A 352 0.99 -10.32 38.22
N VAL A 353 0.38 -10.63 37.07
CA VAL A 353 0.79 -10.09 35.76
C VAL A 353 0.62 -8.59 35.69
N ASN A 354 -0.53 -8.07 36.17
CA ASN A 354 -0.80 -6.63 36.19
C ASN A 354 0.21 -5.87 37.05
N SER A 355 0.48 -6.36 38.26
CA SER A 355 1.48 -5.76 39.17
C SER A 355 2.88 -5.81 38.60
N ALA A 356 3.28 -6.91 37.96
CA ALA A 356 4.59 -7.03 37.32
C ALA A 356 4.75 -6.02 36.16
N LEU A 357 3.73 -5.86 35.29
CA LEU A 357 3.76 -4.88 34.21
C LEU A 357 3.87 -3.46 34.74
N GLN A 358 3.08 -3.10 35.79
CA GLN A 358 3.14 -1.78 36.40
C GLN A 358 4.50 -1.53 37.06
N GLN A 359 5.09 -2.52 37.74
CA GLN A 359 6.39 -2.41 38.35
C GLN A 359 7.52 -2.20 37.33
N ILE A 360 7.49 -2.92 36.21
CA ILE A 360 8.45 -2.72 35.12
C ILE A 360 8.40 -1.29 34.58
N MET A 361 7.21 -0.75 34.36
CA MET A 361 7.03 0.60 33.79
C MET A 361 7.32 1.72 34.80
N SER A 362 7.20 1.46 36.10
CA SER A 362 7.57 2.39 37.15
C SER A 362 9.03 2.29 37.57
N GLY A 363 9.75 1.29 37.10
CA GLY A 363 11.17 1.08 37.37
C GLY A 363 12.04 2.20 36.78
N GLY A 364 13.06 2.62 37.51
CA GLY A 364 14.07 3.54 37.03
C GLY A 364 15.15 2.81 36.23
N VAL A 365 15.68 3.49 35.21
CA VAL A 365 16.82 3.03 34.38
C VAL A 365 18.02 3.94 34.60
N GLU A 366 19.20 3.38 34.84
CA GLU A 366 20.41 4.17 34.94
C GLU A 366 20.93 4.60 33.57
N VAL A 367 20.99 5.93 33.38
CA VAL A 367 21.51 6.55 32.15
C VAL A 367 22.54 7.59 32.57
N GLY A 368 23.80 7.40 32.17
CA GLY A 368 24.87 8.35 32.47
C GLY A 368 25.08 8.57 33.98
N GLY A 369 24.91 7.57 34.83
CA GLY A 369 25.06 7.64 36.29
C GLY A 369 23.89 8.32 37.02
N LYS A 370 22.75 8.52 36.35
CA LYS A 370 21.52 9.05 36.96
C LYS A 370 20.36 8.06 36.71
N THR A 371 19.58 7.80 37.75
CA THR A 371 18.36 7.01 37.60
C THR A 371 17.28 7.86 36.95
N MET A 372 16.84 7.48 35.78
CA MET A 372 15.76 8.12 35.04
C MET A 372 14.50 7.24 35.07
N TYR A 373 13.38 7.87 35.33
CA TYR A 373 12.05 7.21 35.31
C TYR A 373 11.27 7.67 34.06
N LEU A 374 10.41 6.80 33.55
CA LEU A 374 9.59 7.14 32.40
C LEU A 374 8.71 8.37 32.65
N SER A 375 8.26 8.57 33.89
CA SER A 375 7.53 9.76 34.34
C SER A 375 8.34 11.06 34.15
N CYS A 376 9.67 11.00 34.27
CA CYS A 376 10.54 12.17 34.07
C CYS A 376 10.59 12.57 32.58
N LEU A 377 10.53 11.61 31.67
CA LEU A 377 10.52 11.86 30.21
C LEU A 377 9.21 12.49 29.73
N LEU A 378 8.10 12.15 30.37
CA LEU A 378 6.77 12.68 30.03
C LEU A 378 6.58 14.14 30.52
N TYR A 379 7.30 14.56 31.55
CA TYR A 379 7.22 15.93 32.10
C TYR A 379 7.99 16.99 31.30
N THR A 380 8.89 16.57 30.41
CA THR A 380 9.68 17.48 29.58
C THR A 380 8.99 17.89 28.27
N SER A 381 7.85 17.27 27.92
CA SER A 381 7.02 17.73 26.80
C SER A 381 6.01 18.75 27.32
N PRO A 382 5.98 19.99 26.80
CA PRO A 382 4.97 20.97 27.17
C PRO A 382 3.58 20.39 26.88
N SER A 383 2.76 20.27 27.90
CA SER A 383 1.36 19.85 27.78
C SER A 383 0.62 20.83 26.86
N PRO A 384 -0.32 20.38 26.01
CA PRO A 384 -1.22 21.29 25.29
C PRO A 384 -1.95 22.30 26.19
N ARG A 385 -2.02 22.03 27.51
CA ARG A 385 -2.55 22.97 28.51
C ARG A 385 -1.61 24.15 28.79
N ASP A 386 -0.31 24.01 28.61
CA ASP A 386 0.65 25.08 28.87
C ASP A 386 0.61 26.14 27.76
N TYR A 387 0.18 25.79 26.52
CA TYR A 387 -0.09 26.75 25.45
C TYR A 387 -1.39 27.54 25.61
N ALA A 388 -2.35 27.05 26.40
CA ALA A 388 -3.61 27.75 26.65
C ALA A 388 -3.52 28.79 27.78
N ALA A 389 -2.47 28.76 28.62
CA ALA A 389 -2.29 29.65 29.73
C ALA A 389 -1.41 30.88 29.37
N SER A 390 -0.87 30.98 28.15
CA SER A 390 -0.03 32.09 27.70
C SER A 390 -0.71 33.02 26.67
N ARG A 391 -2.07 33.02 26.63
CA ARG A 391 -2.86 34.02 25.90
C ARG A 391 -3.71 34.85 26.81
#